data_61e7cb41e86c14059de4e0439001f0cb
#
_entry.id   61e7cb41e86c14059de4e0439001f0cb
#
_cell.length_a   1.000
_cell.length_b   1.000
_cell.length_c   1.000
_cell.angle_alpha   90.00
_cell.angle_beta   90.00
_cell.angle_gamma   90.00
#
_symmetry.space_group_name_H-M   'P 1'
#
loop_
_entity.id
_entity.type
_entity.pdbx_description
1 polymer ?
#
loop_
_entity_poly.entity_id
_entity_poly.type
_entity_poly.pdbx_seq_one_letter_code
_entity_poly.pdbx_strand_id
1 'polypeptide(L)'
;RLSEKVRPSRADRILQICHCDGTVKMDEITPREDGLHVDGVLEVTLLYLTSDDREPVGSSVEALPFSCVIEAAGMNEDTSYQVTPGIEQLSAVMLGGGEVEIKAVVTLDMLALQPVCIPVIQGVRSEPADLERLESMPGIVGYIVQPGDSLWKIAKKFHTTVEAVMEANGLSSDAL
;
A
#
# COMPACT_ATOMS: atom_id res chain seq x y z
N ARG A 1 10.17 -0.76 20.55
CA ARG A 1 10.11 -1.29 21.93
C ARG A 1 9.94 -0.13 22.89
N LEU A 2 9.01 -0.26 23.81
CA LEU A 2 8.69 0.71 24.85
C LEU A 2 9.06 0.13 26.20
N SER A 3 9.62 0.96 27.09
CA SER A 3 9.85 0.60 28.48
C SER A 3 9.70 1.86 29.30
N GLU A 4 8.68 1.91 30.12
CA GLU A 4 8.39 3.06 30.96
C GLU A 4 8.07 2.66 32.39
N LYS A 5 8.46 3.54 33.33
CA LYS A 5 8.10 3.41 34.74
C LYS A 5 6.95 4.35 35.03
N VAL A 6 5.87 3.78 35.47
CA VAL A 6 4.66 4.51 35.81
C VAL A 6 4.35 4.35 37.30
N ARG A 7 3.61 5.31 37.82
CA ARG A 7 3.11 5.22 39.21
C ARG A 7 1.58 5.28 39.18
N PRO A 8 0.93 4.13 39.10
CA PRO A 8 -0.53 4.04 39.06
C PRO A 8 -1.19 4.73 40.23
N SER A 9 -2.42 5.16 40.06
CA SER A 9 -3.21 5.67 41.16
C SER A 9 -3.32 4.60 42.27
N ARG A 10 -3.08 5.00 43.53
CA ARG A 10 -3.02 4.10 44.70
C ARG A 10 -1.82 3.12 44.69
N ALA A 11 -0.75 3.47 44.01
CA ALA A 11 0.46 2.66 43.84
C ALA A 11 0.98 2.07 45.17
N ASP A 12 0.91 2.83 46.26
CA ASP A 12 1.39 2.41 47.60
C ASP A 12 0.59 1.25 48.25
N ARG A 13 -0.57 0.91 47.66
CA ARG A 13 -1.44 -0.17 48.14
C ARG A 13 -1.48 -1.39 47.24
N ILE A 14 -0.78 -1.35 46.11
CA ILE A 14 -0.74 -2.47 45.15
C ILE A 14 0.08 -3.61 45.80
N LEU A 15 -0.54 -4.77 45.89
CA LEU A 15 0.10 -6.00 46.34
C LEU A 15 0.65 -6.82 45.18
N GLN A 16 -0.14 -6.93 44.10
CA GLN A 16 0.19 -7.73 42.95
C GLN A 16 -0.52 -7.23 41.70
N ILE A 17 0.17 -7.22 40.56
CA ILE A 17 -0.46 -7.04 39.25
C ILE A 17 -1.00 -8.40 38.81
N CYS A 18 -2.30 -8.46 38.51
CA CYS A 18 -2.99 -9.66 38.09
C CYS A 18 -3.02 -9.79 36.56
N HIS A 19 -3.20 -8.67 35.87
CA HIS A 19 -3.32 -8.64 34.41
C HIS A 19 -2.90 -7.28 33.85
N CYS A 20 -2.38 -7.29 32.65
CA CYS A 20 -2.19 -6.08 31.85
C CYS A 20 -2.68 -6.33 30.43
N ASP A 21 -3.42 -5.38 29.91
CA ASP A 21 -3.91 -5.35 28.53
C ASP A 21 -3.56 -4.02 27.88
N GLY A 22 -3.40 -4.00 26.57
CA GLY A 22 -2.95 -2.82 25.85
C GLY A 22 -3.73 -2.56 24.57
N THR A 23 -3.91 -1.28 24.27
CA THR A 23 -4.49 -0.83 23.01
C THR A 23 -3.61 0.24 22.41
N VAL A 24 -3.19 0.05 21.16
CA VAL A 24 -2.42 1.06 20.41
C VAL A 24 -3.38 1.99 19.71
N LYS A 25 -3.22 3.30 19.95
CA LYS A 25 -3.91 4.37 19.25
C LYS A 25 -2.89 5.15 18.44
N MET A 26 -3.13 5.32 17.16
CA MET A 26 -2.32 6.17 16.30
C MET A 26 -2.97 7.56 16.26
N ASP A 27 -2.18 8.59 16.59
CA ASP A 27 -2.66 9.97 16.65
C ASP A 27 -2.40 10.69 15.33
N GLU A 28 -1.17 10.55 14.79
CA GLU A 28 -0.77 11.22 13.57
C GLU A 28 0.10 10.28 12.70
N ILE A 29 -0.15 10.31 11.39
CA ILE A 29 0.67 9.62 10.40
C ILE A 29 1.06 10.61 9.33
N THR A 30 2.35 10.93 9.25
CA THR A 30 2.87 11.95 8.34
C THR A 30 3.83 11.30 7.34
N PRO A 31 3.53 11.30 6.02
CA PRO A 31 4.47 10.85 5.01
C PRO A 31 5.62 11.84 4.87
N ARG A 32 6.86 11.33 4.76
CA ARG A 32 8.09 12.08 4.52
C ARG A 32 8.97 11.33 3.52
N GLU A 33 10.06 11.93 3.11
CA GLU A 33 11.00 11.34 2.15
C GLU A 33 11.63 10.02 2.64
N ASP A 34 11.81 9.86 3.93
CA ASP A 34 12.39 8.68 4.59
C ASP A 34 11.36 7.58 4.93
N GLY A 35 10.06 7.86 4.80
CA GLY A 35 9.00 6.92 5.09
C GLY A 35 7.78 7.55 5.77
N LEU A 36 7.04 6.75 6.54
CA LEU A 36 5.91 7.22 7.35
C LEU A 36 6.35 7.47 8.78
N HIS A 37 6.19 8.71 9.23
CA HIS A 37 6.32 9.06 10.63
C HIS A 37 4.98 8.80 11.33
N VAL A 38 5.02 7.98 12.36
CA VAL A 38 3.82 7.58 13.12
C VAL A 38 4.00 7.96 14.56
N ASP A 39 3.12 8.83 15.03
CA ASP A 39 2.99 9.20 16.43
C ASP A 39 1.73 8.57 17.01
N GLY A 40 1.82 8.09 18.24
CA GLY A 40 0.70 7.44 18.87
C GLY A 40 0.92 7.16 20.34
N VAL A 41 -0.06 6.52 20.95
CA VAL A 41 -0.08 6.18 22.37
C VAL A 41 -0.45 4.71 22.54
N LEU A 42 0.34 3.99 23.33
CA LEU A 42 -0.04 2.70 23.87
C LEU A 42 -0.78 2.93 25.20
N GLU A 43 -2.09 2.74 25.22
CA GLU A 43 -2.87 2.72 26.45
C GLU A 43 -2.77 1.32 27.09
N VAL A 44 -2.28 1.26 28.32
CA VAL A 44 -2.14 0.00 29.07
C VAL A 44 -3.09 0.03 30.28
N THR A 45 -3.99 -0.92 30.31
CA THR A 45 -4.87 -1.16 31.45
C THR A 45 -4.22 -2.17 32.39
N LEU A 46 -3.98 -1.77 33.61
CA LEU A 46 -3.48 -2.62 34.69
C LEU A 46 -4.63 -3.05 35.61
N LEU A 47 -4.73 -4.32 35.89
CA LEU A 47 -5.59 -4.90 36.91
C LEU A 47 -4.71 -5.41 38.05
N TYR A 48 -4.98 -5.00 39.27
CA TYR A 48 -4.15 -5.33 40.43
C TYR A 48 -4.94 -5.58 41.72
N LEU A 49 -4.34 -6.35 42.61
CA LEU A 49 -4.83 -6.51 43.97
C LEU A 49 -4.27 -5.43 44.88
N THR A 50 -5.11 -4.95 45.79
CA THR A 50 -4.75 -3.93 46.76
C THR A 50 -4.75 -4.49 48.20
N SER A 51 -4.08 -3.78 49.10
CA SER A 51 -4.11 -4.08 50.55
C SER A 51 -5.36 -3.52 51.24
N ASP A 52 -6.34 -3.00 50.50
CA ASP A 52 -7.57 -2.46 51.06
C ASP A 52 -8.68 -3.51 51.04
N ASP A 53 -9.06 -4.00 52.19
CA ASP A 53 -10.10 -5.04 52.34
C ASP A 53 -11.47 -4.62 51.83
N ARG A 54 -11.72 -3.31 51.68
CA ARG A 54 -12.98 -2.76 51.13
C ARG A 54 -12.96 -2.71 49.61
N GLU A 55 -11.80 -2.53 49.03
CA GLU A 55 -11.59 -2.45 47.58
C GLU A 55 -10.40 -3.34 47.19
N PRO A 56 -10.54 -4.67 47.27
CA PRO A 56 -9.42 -5.61 47.10
C PRO A 56 -8.88 -5.65 45.66
N VAL A 57 -9.64 -5.18 44.69
CA VAL A 57 -9.24 -5.12 43.26
C VAL A 57 -9.29 -3.69 42.78
N GLY A 58 -8.24 -3.27 42.09
CA GLY A 58 -8.15 -1.95 41.45
C GLY A 58 -7.72 -2.06 40.00
N SER A 59 -7.96 -1.00 39.27
CA SER A 59 -7.46 -0.84 37.90
C SER A 59 -6.94 0.57 37.67
N SER A 60 -5.98 0.69 36.77
CA SER A 60 -5.50 1.98 36.26
C SER A 60 -5.25 1.88 34.76
N VAL A 61 -5.32 3.01 34.08
CA VAL A 61 -4.97 3.14 32.67
C VAL A 61 -3.77 4.07 32.57
N GLU A 62 -2.71 3.57 31.98
CA GLU A 62 -1.46 4.30 31.78
C GLU A 62 -1.26 4.55 30.28
N ALA A 63 -0.81 5.73 29.93
CA ALA A 63 -0.60 6.16 28.54
C ALA A 63 0.91 6.27 28.28
N LEU A 64 1.40 5.45 27.33
CA LEU A 64 2.79 5.43 26.91
C LEU A 64 2.89 6.00 25.49
N PRO A 65 3.31 7.26 25.32
CA PRO A 65 3.48 7.84 23.99
C PRO A 65 4.64 7.19 23.27
N PHE A 66 4.52 7.07 21.95
CA PHE A 66 5.60 6.61 21.08
C PHE A 66 5.63 7.40 19.78
N SER A 67 6.83 7.49 19.21
CA SER A 67 7.06 8.00 17.87
C SER A 67 8.01 7.05 17.14
N CYS A 68 7.72 6.73 15.90
CA CYS A 68 8.59 5.89 15.10
C CYS A 68 8.46 6.22 13.61
N VAL A 69 9.43 5.72 12.84
CA VAL A 69 9.46 5.83 11.38
C VAL A 69 9.35 4.44 10.80
N ILE A 70 8.42 4.26 9.88
CA ILE A 70 8.32 3.07 9.04
C ILE A 70 9.06 3.41 7.74
N GLU A 71 10.24 2.83 7.54
CA GLU A 71 11.03 3.06 6.34
C GLU A 71 10.29 2.55 5.10
N ALA A 72 10.07 3.43 4.13
CA ALA A 72 9.40 3.11 2.88
C ALA A 72 9.97 3.95 1.74
N ALA A 73 10.78 3.33 0.90
CA ALA A 73 11.35 3.99 -0.26
C ALA A 73 10.33 4.14 -1.39
N GLY A 74 10.35 5.29 -2.07
CA GLY A 74 9.56 5.51 -3.28
C GLY A 74 8.10 5.92 -3.03
N MET A 75 7.74 6.33 -1.83
CA MET A 75 6.44 6.93 -1.55
C MET A 75 6.33 8.30 -2.23
N ASN A 76 5.17 8.58 -2.79
CA ASN A 76 4.81 9.86 -3.41
C ASN A 76 3.39 10.27 -3.00
N GLU A 77 2.93 11.42 -3.48
CA GLU A 77 1.60 11.97 -3.16
C GLU A 77 0.43 11.06 -3.60
N ASP A 78 0.65 10.21 -4.62
CA ASP A 78 -0.35 9.28 -5.14
C ASP A 78 -0.36 7.93 -4.38
N THR A 79 0.59 7.72 -3.47
CA THR A 79 0.71 6.47 -2.72
C THR A 79 -0.36 6.40 -1.63
N SER A 80 -1.27 5.43 -1.73
CA SER A 80 -2.19 5.11 -0.63
C SER A 80 -1.50 4.16 0.35
N TYR A 81 -1.73 4.36 1.63
CA TYR A 81 -1.16 3.49 2.66
C TYR A 81 -2.18 3.15 3.74
N GLN A 82 -1.99 1.97 4.32
CA GLN A 82 -2.73 1.52 5.50
C GLN A 82 -1.73 1.02 6.52
N VAL A 83 -1.83 1.53 7.75
CA VAL A 83 -1.00 1.09 8.87
C VAL A 83 -1.86 0.32 9.84
N THR A 84 -1.41 -0.86 10.26
CA THR A 84 -2.10 -1.73 11.22
C THR A 84 -1.19 -1.93 12.43
N PRO A 85 -1.58 -1.43 13.61
CA PRO A 85 -0.82 -1.63 14.83
C PRO A 85 -1.06 -3.02 15.42
N GLY A 86 -0.01 -3.58 16.04
CA GLY A 86 -0.07 -4.83 16.78
C GLY A 86 0.75 -4.73 18.08
N ILE A 87 0.44 -5.58 19.03
CA ILE A 87 1.22 -5.75 20.26
C ILE A 87 1.73 -7.18 20.30
N GLU A 88 3.05 -7.35 20.17
CA GLU A 88 3.67 -8.68 20.26
C GLU A 88 3.94 -9.11 21.70
N GLN A 89 4.34 -8.15 22.54
CA GLN A 89 4.65 -8.41 23.95
C GLN A 89 4.17 -7.25 24.79
N LEU A 90 3.56 -7.56 25.91
CA LEU A 90 3.19 -6.60 26.93
C LEU A 90 3.39 -7.26 28.30
N SER A 91 4.09 -6.55 29.19
CA SER A 91 4.30 -7.00 30.57
C SER A 91 4.36 -5.82 31.51
N ALA A 92 3.89 -6.01 32.72
CA ALA A 92 3.94 -5.05 33.79
C ALA A 92 4.52 -5.71 35.05
N VAL A 93 5.55 -5.12 35.64
CA VAL A 93 6.28 -5.67 36.78
C VAL A 93 6.40 -4.61 37.87
N MET A 94 6.10 -4.96 39.11
CA MET A 94 6.31 -4.07 40.25
C MET A 94 7.81 -3.97 40.58
N LEU A 95 8.30 -2.73 40.70
CA LEU A 95 9.70 -2.45 41.07
C LEU A 95 9.91 -2.17 42.57
N GLY A 96 8.84 -1.96 43.33
CA GLY A 96 8.87 -1.51 44.70
C GLY A 96 8.60 0.00 44.84
N GLY A 97 8.22 0.44 46.05
CA GLY A 97 7.86 1.87 46.26
C GLY A 97 6.63 2.33 45.48
N GLY A 98 5.81 1.42 45.00
CA GLY A 98 4.63 1.76 44.18
C GLY A 98 4.90 2.02 42.70
N GLU A 99 6.12 1.80 42.24
CA GLU A 99 6.45 1.92 40.80
C GLU A 99 6.17 0.62 40.06
N VAL A 100 5.65 0.73 38.85
CA VAL A 100 5.41 -0.37 37.93
C VAL A 100 6.18 -0.10 36.65
N GLU A 101 7.01 -1.04 36.23
CA GLU A 101 7.65 -0.99 34.92
C GLU A 101 6.78 -1.70 33.90
N ILE A 102 6.37 -0.97 32.86
CA ILE A 102 5.63 -1.51 31.72
C ILE A 102 6.61 -1.68 30.56
N LYS A 103 6.69 -2.88 30.01
CA LYS A 103 7.46 -3.21 28.81
C LYS A 103 6.54 -3.68 27.72
N ALA A 104 6.67 -3.09 26.53
CA ALA A 104 5.88 -3.47 25.38
C ALA A 104 6.73 -3.55 24.10
N VAL A 105 6.37 -4.44 23.22
CA VAL A 105 6.81 -4.49 21.83
C VAL A 105 5.59 -4.23 20.97
N VAL A 106 5.53 -3.04 20.38
CA VAL A 106 4.52 -2.65 19.43
C VAL A 106 5.08 -2.87 18.03
N THR A 107 4.29 -3.43 17.15
CA THR A 107 4.55 -3.57 15.73
C THR A 107 3.60 -2.69 14.93
N LEU A 108 4.09 -2.15 13.84
CA LEU A 108 3.30 -1.40 12.89
C LEU A 108 3.52 -2.01 11.51
N ASP A 109 2.50 -2.69 11.00
CA ASP A 109 2.52 -3.26 9.67
C ASP A 109 1.95 -2.25 8.67
N MET A 110 2.69 -1.97 7.59
CA MET A 110 2.26 -1.03 6.57
C MET A 110 2.03 -1.75 5.24
N LEU A 111 0.88 -1.48 4.64
CA LEU A 111 0.60 -1.77 3.24
C LEU A 111 0.61 -0.46 2.45
N ALA A 112 1.53 -0.33 1.50
CA ALA A 112 1.58 0.81 0.58
C ALA A 112 1.20 0.37 -0.83
N LEU A 113 0.33 1.12 -1.49
CA LEU A 113 -0.18 0.85 -2.84
C LEU A 113 0.08 2.05 -3.73
N GLN A 114 0.78 1.83 -4.84
CA GLN A 114 0.96 2.84 -5.87
C GLN A 114 0.01 2.58 -7.03
N PRO A 115 -0.79 3.56 -7.46
CA PRO A 115 -1.65 3.42 -8.61
C PRO A 115 -0.81 3.34 -9.89
N VAL A 116 -1.10 2.37 -10.73
CA VAL A 116 -0.50 2.22 -12.06
C VAL A 116 -1.57 2.47 -13.11
N CYS A 117 -1.38 3.51 -13.92
CA CYS A 117 -2.27 3.81 -15.04
C CYS A 117 -1.79 3.06 -16.29
N ILE A 118 -2.62 2.16 -16.81
CA ILE A 118 -2.36 1.44 -18.05
C ILE A 118 -3.37 1.94 -19.09
N PRO A 119 -2.93 2.44 -20.27
CA PRO A 119 -3.84 2.80 -21.33
C PRO A 119 -4.50 1.53 -21.89
N VAL A 120 -5.83 1.55 -21.91
CA VAL A 120 -6.63 0.44 -22.45
C VAL A 120 -7.57 0.95 -23.53
N ILE A 121 -7.88 0.09 -24.54
CA ILE A 121 -8.90 0.39 -25.54
C ILE A 121 -10.26 0.17 -24.88
N GLN A 122 -11.01 1.27 -24.70
CA GLN A 122 -12.36 1.23 -24.11
C GLN A 122 -13.47 1.02 -25.14
N GLY A 123 -13.19 1.24 -26.41
CA GLY A 123 -14.17 1.09 -27.48
C GLY A 123 -13.56 1.17 -28.85
N VAL A 124 -14.24 0.60 -29.81
CA VAL A 124 -13.89 0.66 -31.24
C VAL A 124 -15.10 1.20 -31.98
N ARG A 125 -14.90 2.24 -32.81
CA ARG A 125 -15.91 2.72 -33.73
C ARG A 125 -15.60 2.19 -35.12
N SER A 126 -16.57 1.52 -35.72
CA SER A 126 -16.50 1.13 -37.12
C SER A 126 -17.09 2.25 -37.99
N GLU A 127 -16.33 2.72 -38.94
CA GLU A 127 -16.79 3.68 -39.92
C GLU A 127 -16.92 2.99 -41.31
N PRO A 128 -17.97 3.29 -42.08
CA PRO A 128 -18.08 2.76 -43.44
C PRO A 128 -16.87 3.19 -44.28
N ALA A 129 -16.39 2.29 -45.14
CA ALA A 129 -15.34 2.64 -46.09
C ALA A 129 -15.87 3.67 -47.11
N ASP A 130 -15.06 4.66 -47.41
CA ASP A 130 -15.34 5.63 -48.49
C ASP A 130 -15.17 4.93 -49.85
N LEU A 131 -16.26 4.40 -50.35
CA LEU A 131 -16.28 3.64 -51.61
C LEU A 131 -15.94 4.52 -52.83
N GLU A 132 -16.37 5.80 -52.83
CA GLU A 132 -16.07 6.74 -53.92
C GLU A 132 -14.55 7.00 -54.02
N ARG A 133 -13.90 7.11 -52.89
CA ARG A 133 -12.45 7.24 -52.81
C ARG A 133 -11.73 5.99 -53.27
N LEU A 134 -12.24 4.81 -52.89
CA LEU A 134 -11.67 3.52 -53.28
C LEU A 134 -11.80 3.29 -54.78
N GLU A 135 -12.96 3.63 -55.39
CA GLU A 135 -13.20 3.52 -56.84
C GLU A 135 -12.36 4.49 -57.66
N SER A 136 -12.00 5.64 -57.08
CA SER A 136 -11.12 6.64 -57.74
C SER A 136 -9.63 6.27 -57.68
N MET A 137 -9.24 5.27 -56.93
CA MET A 137 -7.84 4.83 -56.84
C MET A 137 -7.37 4.15 -58.12
N PRO A 138 -6.07 4.32 -58.50
CA PRO A 138 -5.50 3.60 -59.63
C PRO A 138 -5.58 2.09 -59.43
N GLY A 139 -5.94 1.32 -60.45
CA GLY A 139 -6.03 -0.12 -60.38
C GLY A 139 -4.69 -0.84 -60.18
N ILE A 140 -3.58 -0.13 -60.42
CA ILE A 140 -2.22 -0.62 -60.20
C ILE A 140 -1.42 0.48 -59.48
N VAL A 141 -0.83 0.18 -58.34
CA VAL A 141 0.01 1.07 -57.56
C VAL A 141 1.38 0.45 -57.33
N GLY A 142 2.44 1.18 -57.78
CA GLY A 142 3.81 0.79 -57.45
C GLY A 142 4.22 1.42 -56.11
N TYR A 143 4.73 0.64 -55.17
CA TYR A 143 5.20 1.12 -53.87
C TYR A 143 6.62 0.66 -53.60
N ILE A 144 7.51 1.58 -53.20
CA ILE A 144 8.88 1.26 -52.81
C ILE A 144 8.90 1.07 -51.29
N VAL A 145 9.19 -0.17 -50.86
CA VAL A 145 9.28 -0.55 -49.45
C VAL A 145 10.35 0.26 -48.73
N GLN A 146 10.03 0.77 -47.56
CA GLN A 146 10.92 1.56 -46.75
C GLN A 146 11.37 0.77 -45.49
N PRO A 147 12.54 1.07 -44.89
CA PRO A 147 12.95 0.45 -43.64
C PRO A 147 11.88 0.64 -42.56
N GLY A 148 11.43 -0.49 -41.96
CA GLY A 148 10.36 -0.51 -40.95
C GLY A 148 8.95 -0.69 -41.48
N ASP A 149 8.77 -0.90 -42.81
CA ASP A 149 7.52 -1.34 -43.37
C ASP A 149 7.26 -2.81 -43.08
N SER A 150 6.00 -3.20 -43.16
CA SER A 150 5.55 -4.58 -43.19
C SER A 150 4.41 -4.72 -44.20
N LEU A 151 4.21 -5.90 -44.74
CA LEU A 151 3.10 -6.14 -45.67
C LEU A 151 1.76 -5.76 -45.08
N TRP A 152 1.58 -5.93 -43.76
CA TRP A 152 0.38 -5.48 -43.05
C TRP A 152 0.20 -3.96 -43.07
N LYS A 153 1.26 -3.18 -42.85
CA LYS A 153 1.21 -1.72 -42.92
C LYS A 153 0.90 -1.25 -44.35
N ILE A 154 1.51 -1.89 -45.35
CA ILE A 154 1.30 -1.60 -46.77
C ILE A 154 -0.14 -1.94 -47.18
N ALA A 155 -0.63 -3.11 -46.79
CA ALA A 155 -2.01 -3.54 -47.09
C ALA A 155 -3.03 -2.56 -46.48
N LYS A 156 -2.84 -2.13 -45.22
CA LYS A 156 -3.70 -1.09 -44.62
C LYS A 156 -3.66 0.24 -45.35
N LYS A 157 -2.47 0.66 -45.79
CA LYS A 157 -2.29 1.94 -46.50
C LYS A 157 -3.05 1.95 -47.80
N PHE A 158 -3.14 0.82 -48.50
CA PHE A 158 -3.80 0.69 -49.76
C PHE A 158 -5.17 0.00 -49.74
N HIS A 159 -5.75 -0.14 -48.51
CA HIS A 159 -7.09 -0.69 -48.27
C HIS A 159 -7.26 -2.11 -48.86
N THR A 160 -6.25 -2.96 -48.78
CA THR A 160 -6.22 -4.33 -49.25
C THR A 160 -5.80 -5.29 -48.15
N THR A 161 -5.67 -6.56 -48.44
CA THR A 161 -5.20 -7.60 -47.49
C THR A 161 -3.74 -7.98 -47.72
N VAL A 162 -3.10 -8.57 -46.73
CA VAL A 162 -1.72 -9.07 -46.86
C VAL A 162 -1.65 -10.17 -47.94
N GLU A 163 -2.65 -11.06 -47.99
CA GLU A 163 -2.76 -12.14 -48.94
C GLU A 163 -2.85 -11.62 -50.37
N ALA A 164 -3.66 -10.61 -50.60
CA ALA A 164 -3.81 -9.98 -51.93
C ALA A 164 -2.51 -9.30 -52.39
N VAL A 165 -1.76 -8.65 -51.46
CA VAL A 165 -0.46 -8.07 -51.80
C VAL A 165 0.56 -9.18 -52.11
N MET A 166 0.55 -10.25 -51.39
CA MET A 166 1.44 -11.41 -51.64
C MET A 166 1.16 -12.05 -52.96
N GLU A 167 -0.11 -12.33 -53.28
CA GLU A 167 -0.54 -12.92 -54.55
C GLU A 167 -0.17 -12.03 -55.75
N ALA A 168 -0.47 -10.72 -55.68
CA ALA A 168 -0.16 -9.77 -56.72
C ALA A 168 1.35 -9.62 -57.01
N ASN A 169 2.22 -9.93 -56.05
CA ASN A 169 3.67 -9.83 -56.19
C ASN A 169 4.40 -11.17 -56.19
N GLY A 170 3.69 -12.29 -56.19
CA GLY A 170 4.29 -13.65 -56.18
C GLY A 170 5.14 -13.93 -54.95
N LEU A 171 4.81 -13.37 -53.78
CA LEU A 171 5.53 -13.58 -52.55
C LEU A 171 5.07 -14.86 -51.87
N SER A 172 6.02 -15.62 -51.34
CA SER A 172 5.74 -16.85 -50.60
C SER A 172 5.68 -16.68 -49.08
N SER A 173 6.05 -15.52 -48.57
CA SER A 173 5.98 -15.14 -47.13
C SER A 173 5.69 -13.65 -46.98
N ASP A 174 5.27 -13.26 -45.78
CA ASP A 174 4.99 -11.87 -45.38
C ASP A 174 6.24 -11.09 -44.98
N ALA A 175 7.42 -11.70 -45.04
CA ALA A 175 8.70 -11.05 -44.78
C ALA A 175 9.15 -10.17 -45.96
N LEU A 176 9.47 -8.90 -45.68
CA LEU A 176 9.98 -7.93 -46.64
C LEU A 176 11.50 -7.79 -46.55
#